data_0191df9b4a42955a9b2bfe7dceb229fd
#
_entry.id   0191df9b4a42955a9b2bfe7dceb229fd
#
_cell.length_a   1.000
_cell.length_b   1.000
_cell.length_c   1.000
_cell.angle_alpha   90.00
_cell.angle_beta   90.00
_cell.angle_gamma   90.00
#
_symmetry.space_group_name_H-M   'P 1'
#
loop_
_entity.id
_entity.type
_entity.pdbx_description
1 polymer ?
#
loop_
_entity_poly.entity_id
_entity_poly.type
_entity_poly.pdbx_seq_one_letter_code
_entity_poly.pdbx_strand_id
1 'polypeptide(L)'
;MPDEGSALAFPCDFPIKVMGRKEPRFTQMIMEIVLRHAPDFRPETIEMRPSRQGKYLSVTCVVRATSRQQLDALYQELCDHPSVVMVL
;
A
#
# COMPACT_ATOMS: atom_id res chain seq x y z
N MET A 1 -3.12 -24.51 -11.55
CA MET A 1 -3.00 -23.82 -11.70
C MET A 1 -3.15 -22.97 -11.66
N PRO A 2 -3.14 -22.92 -11.59
CA PRO A 2 -3.14 -22.01 -11.59
C PRO A 2 -3.34 -21.22 -11.32
N ASP A 3 -3.30 -21.03 -11.28
CA ASP A 3 -3.39 -20.24 -11.08
C ASP A 3 -3.51 -19.30 -10.90
N GLU A 4 -3.97 -19.61 -10.38
CA GLU A 4 -4.22 -18.47 -9.94
C GLU A 4 -3.18 -17.53 -9.72
N GLY A 5 -2.23 -17.75 -9.02
CA GLY A 5 -1.04 -16.98 -9.06
C GLY A 5 -0.74 -16.54 -10.45
N SER A 6 -1.22 -17.30 -11.35
CA SER A 6 -1.07 -16.99 -12.76
C SER A 6 -1.80 -15.73 -13.19
N ALA A 7 -2.71 -15.22 -12.34
CA ALA A 7 -3.41 -13.97 -12.64
C ALA A 7 -2.50 -12.75 -12.49
N LEU A 8 -1.37 -12.90 -11.79
CA LEU A 8 -0.42 -11.81 -11.62
C LEU A 8 0.83 -12.09 -12.44
N ALA A 9 1.07 -11.26 -13.43
CA ALA A 9 2.29 -11.32 -14.21
C ALA A 9 3.24 -10.24 -13.71
N PHE A 10 4.41 -10.62 -13.28
CA PHE A 10 5.41 -9.67 -12.78
C PHE A 10 6.41 -9.33 -13.87
N PRO A 11 6.88 -8.08 -13.94
CA PRO A 11 6.45 -6.96 -13.09
C PRO A 11 5.11 -6.39 -13.53
N CYS A 12 4.38 -5.79 -12.60
CA CYS A 12 3.11 -5.17 -12.92
C CYS A 12 2.84 -4.02 -11.97
N ASP A 13 1.95 -3.11 -12.38
CA ASP A 13 1.50 -2.05 -11.50
C ASP A 13 0.39 -2.59 -10.63
N PHE A 14 0.57 -2.48 -9.32
CA PHE A 14 -0.32 -3.11 -8.36
C PHE A 14 -0.84 -2.07 -7.38
N PRO A 15 -2.16 -1.77 -7.40
CA PRO A 15 -2.71 -0.78 -6.46
C PRO A 15 -2.91 -1.39 -5.08
N ILE A 16 -2.51 -0.64 -4.06
CA ILE A 16 -2.69 -1.01 -2.67
C ILE A 16 -3.41 0.13 -1.98
N LYS A 17 -4.51 -0.18 -1.31
CA LYS A 17 -5.24 0.81 -0.53
C LYS A 17 -5.02 0.54 0.93
N VAL A 18 -4.51 1.53 1.64
CA VAL A 18 -4.23 1.43 3.07
C VAL A 18 -5.15 2.39 3.80
N MET A 19 -5.91 1.87 4.75
CA MET A 19 -6.81 2.68 5.56
C MET A 19 -6.29 2.72 6.98
N GLY A 20 -6.22 3.91 7.55
CA GLY A 20 -5.79 4.06 8.92
C GLY A 20 -6.37 5.29 9.55
N ARG A 21 -5.92 5.59 10.76
CA ARG A 21 -6.39 6.77 11.47
C ARG A 21 -5.84 8.02 10.81
N LYS A 22 -6.67 9.05 10.72
CA LYS A 22 -6.25 10.31 10.13
C LYS A 22 -5.35 11.04 11.10
N GLU A 23 -4.05 10.88 10.91
CA GLU A 23 -3.00 11.50 11.72
C GLU A 23 -2.09 12.29 10.80
N PRO A 24 -1.47 13.36 11.31
CA PRO A 24 -0.67 14.23 10.42
C PRO A 24 0.42 13.52 9.63
N ARG A 25 1.00 12.46 10.18
CA ARG A 25 2.12 11.79 9.54
C ARG A 25 1.75 10.46 8.91
N PHE A 26 0.46 10.16 8.83
CA PHE A 26 0.03 8.85 8.35
C PHE A 26 0.48 8.61 6.90
N THR A 27 0.21 9.57 6.01
CA THR A 27 0.57 9.41 4.61
C THR A 27 2.08 9.30 4.43
N GLN A 28 2.84 10.12 5.16
CA GLN A 28 4.29 10.07 5.08
C GLN A 28 4.82 8.71 5.54
N MET A 29 4.24 8.17 6.60
CA MET A 29 4.64 6.89 7.12
C MET A 29 4.36 5.79 6.10
N ILE A 30 3.19 5.83 5.44
CA ILE A 30 2.87 4.87 4.40
C ILE A 30 3.87 4.97 3.25
N MET A 31 4.20 6.20 2.82
CA MET A 31 5.18 6.40 1.75
C MET A 31 6.52 5.76 2.10
N GLU A 32 6.97 5.94 3.34
CA GLU A 32 8.26 5.40 3.75
C GLU A 32 8.27 3.89 3.70
N ILE A 33 7.18 3.27 4.15
CA ILE A 33 7.07 1.81 4.10
C ILE A 33 7.07 1.33 2.65
N VAL A 34 6.27 1.97 1.80
CA VAL A 34 6.17 1.56 0.40
C VAL A 34 7.53 1.70 -0.29
N LEU A 35 8.25 2.79 -0.03
CA LEU A 35 9.55 3.03 -0.68
C LEU A 35 10.61 2.01 -0.26
N ARG A 36 10.51 1.47 0.96
CA ARG A 36 11.44 0.43 1.38
C ARG A 36 11.30 -0.84 0.56
N HIS A 37 10.09 -1.14 0.11
CA HIS A 37 9.81 -2.37 -0.64
C HIS A 37 9.74 -2.15 -2.14
N ALA A 38 9.47 -0.92 -2.56
CA ALA A 38 9.35 -0.56 -3.97
C ALA A 38 10.03 0.78 -4.19
N PRO A 39 11.35 0.79 -4.34
CA PRO A 39 12.11 2.06 -4.42
C PRO A 39 11.74 2.94 -5.59
N ASP A 40 11.17 2.37 -6.65
CA ASP A 40 10.77 3.14 -7.82
C ASP A 40 9.32 3.65 -7.70
N PHE A 41 8.69 3.48 -6.54
CA PHE A 41 7.38 4.05 -6.28
C PHE A 41 7.42 5.57 -6.40
N ARG A 42 6.38 6.14 -6.98
CA ARG A 42 6.30 7.57 -7.25
C ARG A 42 5.32 8.23 -6.28
N PRO A 43 5.82 8.88 -5.23
CA PRO A 43 4.95 9.46 -4.20
C PRO A 43 3.94 10.47 -4.73
N GLU A 44 4.26 11.15 -5.83
CA GLU A 44 3.34 12.13 -6.40
C GLU A 44 2.07 11.49 -6.96
N THR A 45 2.04 10.17 -7.10
CA THR A 45 0.86 9.48 -7.61
C THR A 45 -0.09 9.00 -6.51
N ILE A 46 0.24 9.26 -5.26
CA ILE A 46 -0.60 8.86 -4.14
C ILE A 46 -1.95 9.55 -4.21
N GLU A 47 -3.00 8.78 -3.95
CA GLU A 47 -4.34 9.32 -3.80
C GLU A 47 -4.78 9.16 -2.36
N MET A 48 -5.33 10.23 -1.80
CA MET A 48 -5.81 10.22 -0.43
C MET A 48 -7.29 10.55 -0.41
N ARG A 49 -8.02 9.82 0.41
CA ARG A 49 -9.44 10.06 0.56
C ARG A 49 -9.83 9.95 2.03
N PRO A 50 -10.28 11.04 2.67
CA PRO A 50 -10.75 10.95 4.05
C PRO A 50 -12.10 10.25 4.11
N SER A 51 -12.35 9.62 5.26
CA SER A 51 -13.66 9.04 5.49
C SER A 51 -14.69 10.14 5.68
N ARG A 52 -15.96 9.74 5.62
CA ARG A 52 -17.07 10.68 5.69
C ARG A 52 -17.00 11.58 6.93
N GLN A 53 -16.58 11.01 8.05
CA GLN A 53 -16.52 11.76 9.31
C GLN A 53 -15.12 12.27 9.64
N GLY A 54 -14.17 12.01 8.76
CA GLY A 54 -12.82 12.51 8.95
C GLY A 54 -11.97 11.78 9.97
N LYS A 55 -12.42 10.62 10.46
CA LYS A 55 -11.65 9.84 11.43
C LYS A 55 -10.59 8.98 10.78
N TYR A 56 -10.82 8.58 9.55
CA TYR A 56 -9.94 7.65 8.84
C TYR A 56 -9.51 8.26 7.53
N LEU A 57 -8.39 7.76 7.04
CA LEU A 57 -7.83 8.20 5.77
C LEU A 57 -7.47 6.96 4.96
N SER A 58 -7.89 6.94 3.69
CA SER A 58 -7.47 5.94 2.73
C SER A 58 -6.34 6.51 1.90
N VAL A 59 -5.25 5.76 1.79
CA VAL A 59 -4.12 6.12 0.95
C VAL A 59 -3.96 5.04 -0.08
N THR A 60 -4.07 5.41 -1.36
CA THR A 60 -3.91 4.45 -2.45
C THR A 60 -2.56 4.66 -3.09
N CYS A 61 -1.78 3.59 -3.16
CA CYS A 61 -0.45 3.59 -3.74
C CYS A 61 -0.41 2.57 -4.87
N VAL A 62 0.08 2.98 -6.03
CA VAL A 62 0.31 2.05 -7.13
C VAL A 62 1.80 1.71 -7.11
N VAL A 63 2.11 0.46 -6.79
CA VAL A 63 3.50 0.03 -6.68
C VAL A 63 3.87 -0.84 -7.87
N ARG A 64 5.15 -0.78 -8.25
CA ARG A 64 5.67 -1.66 -9.28
C ARG A 64 6.01 -2.98 -8.61
N ALA A 65 5.12 -3.95 -8.72
CA ALA A 65 5.31 -5.24 -8.10
C ALA A 65 6.23 -6.09 -8.96
N THR A 66 7.31 -6.59 -8.38
CA THR A 66 8.29 -7.39 -9.10
C THR A 66 8.23 -8.86 -8.70
N SER A 67 7.60 -9.17 -7.57
CA SER A 67 7.48 -10.56 -7.12
C SER A 67 6.40 -10.65 -6.05
N ARG A 68 5.92 -11.87 -5.83
CA ARG A 68 4.99 -12.10 -4.73
C ARG A 68 5.65 -11.85 -3.38
N GLN A 69 6.92 -12.20 -3.26
CA GLN A 69 7.65 -12.01 -2.01
C GLN A 69 7.71 -10.53 -1.64
N GLN A 70 7.94 -9.67 -2.62
CA GLN A 70 7.95 -8.23 -2.39
C GLN A 70 6.59 -7.76 -1.85
N LEU A 71 5.51 -8.21 -2.49
CA LEU A 71 4.17 -7.81 -2.07
C LEU A 71 3.84 -8.33 -0.68
N ASP A 72 4.17 -9.59 -0.40
CA ASP A 72 3.90 -10.15 0.92
C ASP A 72 4.63 -9.39 2.01
N ALA A 73 5.88 -9.04 1.78
CA ALA A 73 6.67 -8.29 2.76
C ALA A 73 6.08 -6.91 2.98
N LEU A 74 5.67 -6.25 1.90
CA LEU A 74 5.05 -4.92 2.00
C LEU A 74 3.74 -4.98 2.78
N TYR A 75 2.86 -5.94 2.43
CA TYR A 75 1.60 -6.11 3.14
C TYR A 75 1.83 -6.39 4.62
N GLN A 76 2.81 -7.24 4.93
CA GLN A 76 3.09 -7.59 6.31
C GLN A 76 3.51 -6.36 7.10
N GLU A 77 4.39 -5.54 6.57
CA GLU A 77 4.83 -4.36 7.30
C GLU A 77 3.69 -3.36 7.47
N LEU A 78 2.86 -3.19 6.45
CA LEU A 78 1.71 -2.30 6.55
C LEU A 78 0.73 -2.80 7.62
N CYS A 79 0.42 -4.09 7.60
CA CYS A 79 -0.53 -4.65 8.55
C CYS A 79 0.00 -4.63 9.99
N ASP A 80 1.31 -4.68 10.17
CA ASP A 80 1.91 -4.65 11.50
C ASP A 80 1.93 -3.26 12.11
N HIS A 81 1.72 -2.22 11.32
CA HIS A 81 1.79 -0.87 11.83
C HIS A 81 0.54 -0.53 12.64
N PRO A 82 0.70 0.01 13.86
CA PRO A 82 -0.45 0.26 14.73
C PRO A 82 -1.44 1.28 14.20
N SER A 83 -1.01 2.18 13.34
CA SER A 83 -1.92 3.19 12.77
C SER A 83 -2.74 2.65 11.60
N VAL A 84 -2.42 1.48 11.09
CA VAL A 84 -3.11 0.90 9.95
C VAL A 84 -4.25 0.03 10.44
N VAL A 85 -5.44 0.30 9.90
CA VAL A 85 -6.66 -0.44 10.25
C VAL A 85 -6.92 -1.56 9.26
N MET A 86 -6.65 -1.30 7.98
CA MET A 86 -6.99 -2.26 6.93
C MET A 86 -6.11 -2.01 5.71
N VAL A 87 -5.73 -3.08 5.04
CA VAL A 87 -5.02 -3.02 3.75
C VAL A 87 -5.80 -3.83 2.74
N LEU A 88 -6.10 -3.22 1.61
CA LEU A 88 -6.85 -3.89 0.54
C LEU A 88 -6.01 -4.03 -0.72
#